data_9a3801eae953846a9f8e48b470a8721b
#
_entry.id   9a3801eae953846a9f8e48b470a8721b
#
_cell.length_a   1.000
_cell.length_b   1.000
_cell.length_c   1.000
_cell.angle_alpha   90.00
_cell.angle_beta   90.00
_cell.angle_gamma   90.00
#
_symmetry.space_group_name_H-M   'P 1'
#
loop_
_entity.id
_entity.type
_entity.pdbx_description
1 polymer ?
#
loop_
_entity_poly.entity_id
_entity_poly.type
_entity_poly.pdbx_seq_one_letter_code
_entity_poly.pdbx_strand_id
1 'polypeptide(L)'
;MLKGYSFFRDEAGEVWKIETPDLILRLSTADDISDFYKWEYNTETIRYFSICENQSMEEVWRDFVHRTEDPSSVNFTIVNKTTGEKLGRAMLADLIRGWKVEIFRIYIADTSNRGRGYGKQSMLALMQLIFEEYGCERLYLDHYTGNPARKLYDSLGFHFEGTLRANCRKNGVLHDVELLSMLKPEYSSLYLNGK
;
A
#
# COMPACT_ATOMS: atom_id res chain seq x y z
N MET A 1 15.95 -7.74 9.48
CA MET A 1 15.64 -7.60 8.03
C MET A 1 15.06 -8.91 7.51
N LEU A 2 13.94 -8.88 6.84
CA LEU A 2 13.33 -10.05 6.22
C LEU A 2 14.25 -10.61 5.14
N LYS A 3 14.43 -11.93 5.11
CA LYS A 3 15.32 -12.59 4.15
C LYS A 3 14.79 -12.41 2.71
N GLY A 4 15.64 -11.94 1.81
CA GLY A 4 15.28 -11.71 0.40
C GLY A 4 14.68 -10.34 0.09
N TYR A 5 14.71 -9.39 1.05
CA TYR A 5 14.31 -8.00 0.85
C TYR A 5 15.54 -7.10 0.85
N SER A 6 15.61 -6.15 -0.08
CA SER A 6 16.72 -5.22 -0.24
C SER A 6 16.21 -3.80 -0.49
N PHE A 7 16.83 -2.83 0.16
CA PHE A 7 16.47 -1.42 0.07
C PHE A 7 17.57 -0.66 -0.69
N PHE A 8 17.15 0.12 -1.67
CA PHE A 8 18.03 0.96 -2.48
C PHE A 8 17.75 2.43 -2.18
N ARG A 9 18.80 3.19 -1.94
CA ARG A 9 18.72 4.58 -1.50
C ARG A 9 19.32 5.49 -2.56
N ASP A 10 18.80 6.72 -2.61
CA ASP A 10 19.38 7.81 -3.37
C ASP A 10 20.56 8.47 -2.59
N GLU A 11 21.11 9.54 -3.18
CA GLU A 11 22.22 10.29 -2.58
C GLU A 11 21.83 10.98 -1.25
N ALA A 12 20.54 11.28 -1.06
CA ALA A 12 20.01 11.82 0.19
C ALA A 12 19.75 10.75 1.26
N GLY A 13 19.94 9.47 0.92
CA GLY A 13 19.68 8.34 1.80
C GLY A 13 18.21 7.89 1.82
N GLU A 14 17.36 8.48 0.98
CA GLU A 14 15.95 8.11 0.89
C GLU A 14 15.74 6.83 0.08
N VAL A 15 14.88 5.94 0.57
CA VAL A 15 14.56 4.68 -0.13
C VAL A 15 13.70 4.98 -1.35
N TRP A 16 14.24 4.74 -2.54
CA TRP A 16 13.52 4.91 -3.79
C TRP A 16 13.07 3.59 -4.44
N LYS A 17 13.64 2.45 -4.01
CA LYS A 17 13.31 1.12 -4.53
C LYS A 17 13.49 0.06 -3.45
N ILE A 18 12.56 -0.89 -3.40
CA ILE A 18 12.62 -2.09 -2.56
C ILE A 18 12.52 -3.30 -3.48
N GLU A 19 13.41 -4.26 -3.33
CA GLU A 19 13.32 -5.55 -4.00
C GLU A 19 12.89 -6.64 -3.02
N THR A 20 11.96 -7.47 -3.45
CA THR A 20 11.50 -8.69 -2.77
C THR A 20 11.94 -9.92 -3.58
N PRO A 21 11.61 -11.15 -3.19
CA PRO A 21 11.88 -12.32 -4.03
C PRO A 21 11.36 -12.18 -5.48
N ASP A 22 10.11 -11.72 -5.66
CA ASP A 22 9.46 -11.68 -6.98
C ASP A 22 9.13 -10.27 -7.48
N LEU A 23 9.22 -9.24 -6.62
CA LEU A 23 8.74 -7.90 -6.93
C LEU A 23 9.83 -6.84 -6.75
N ILE A 24 9.60 -5.72 -7.45
CA ILE A 24 10.23 -4.43 -7.20
C ILE A 24 9.12 -3.44 -6.84
N LEU A 25 9.22 -2.79 -5.69
CA LEU A 25 8.45 -1.61 -5.34
C LEU A 25 9.37 -0.41 -5.54
N ARG A 26 9.08 0.43 -6.54
CA ARG A 26 9.83 1.65 -6.81
C ARG A 26 8.94 2.87 -6.67
N LEU A 27 9.52 4.02 -6.37
CA LEU A 27 8.77 5.27 -6.40
C LEU A 27 8.06 5.41 -7.75
N SER A 28 6.80 5.84 -7.70
CA SER A 28 6.00 6.08 -8.89
C SER A 28 6.44 7.36 -9.59
N THR A 29 6.33 7.37 -10.90
CA THR A 29 6.63 8.52 -11.76
C THR A 29 5.42 8.87 -12.62
N ALA A 30 5.48 9.99 -13.33
CA ALA A 30 4.44 10.39 -14.27
C ALA A 30 4.14 9.33 -15.35
N ASP A 31 5.14 8.51 -15.70
CA ASP A 31 4.99 7.41 -16.68
C ASP A 31 4.09 6.27 -16.20
N ASP A 32 3.75 6.25 -14.90
CA ASP A 32 2.88 5.22 -14.33
C ASP A 32 1.39 5.61 -14.36
N ILE A 33 1.08 6.87 -14.60
CA ILE A 33 -0.29 7.39 -14.50
C ILE A 33 -1.24 6.71 -15.48
N SER A 34 -0.74 6.40 -16.71
CA SER A 34 -1.56 5.70 -17.69
C SER A 34 -1.97 4.30 -17.23
N ASP A 35 -1.10 3.63 -16.44
CA ASP A 35 -1.41 2.32 -15.87
C ASP A 35 -2.36 2.48 -14.66
N PHE A 36 -2.15 3.47 -13.81
CA PHE A 36 -3.07 3.79 -12.71
C PHE A 36 -4.47 4.08 -13.24
N TYR A 37 -4.60 4.89 -14.29
CA TYR A 37 -5.89 5.16 -14.93
C TYR A 37 -6.57 3.87 -15.42
N LYS A 38 -5.86 3.01 -16.16
CA LYS A 38 -6.41 1.73 -16.63
C LYS A 38 -6.86 0.84 -15.50
N TRP A 39 -6.06 0.74 -14.44
CA TRP A 39 -6.35 -0.12 -13.29
C TRP A 39 -7.52 0.42 -12.46
N GLU A 40 -7.56 1.73 -12.24
CA GLU A 40 -8.60 2.38 -11.44
C GLU A 40 -9.90 2.63 -12.22
N TYR A 41 -9.87 2.48 -13.55
CA TYR A 41 -11.08 2.40 -14.38
C TYR A 41 -11.77 1.03 -14.28
N ASN A 42 -11.05 -0.02 -13.90
CA ASN A 42 -11.60 -1.36 -13.72
C ASN A 42 -12.33 -1.45 -12.38
N THR A 43 -13.66 -1.63 -12.42
CA THR A 43 -14.52 -1.69 -11.23
C THR A 43 -14.16 -2.82 -10.25
N GLU A 44 -13.63 -3.95 -10.73
CA GLU A 44 -13.13 -5.02 -9.87
C GLU A 44 -11.88 -4.63 -9.08
N THR A 45 -11.01 -3.81 -9.65
CA THR A 45 -9.83 -3.29 -8.96
C THR A 45 -10.22 -2.33 -7.86
N ILE A 46 -11.14 -1.40 -8.14
CA ILE A 46 -11.55 -0.35 -7.20
C ILE A 46 -12.73 -0.72 -6.30
N ARG A 47 -13.21 -1.96 -6.38
CA ARG A 47 -14.43 -2.41 -5.67
C ARG A 47 -14.43 -2.04 -4.19
N TYR A 48 -13.30 -2.18 -3.52
CA TYR A 48 -13.14 -1.94 -2.09
C TYR A 48 -12.36 -0.67 -1.73
N PHE A 49 -12.27 0.27 -2.68
CA PHE A 49 -11.61 1.56 -2.49
C PHE A 49 -12.60 2.71 -2.63
N SER A 50 -12.34 3.81 -1.95
CA SER A 50 -13.10 5.07 -2.09
C SER A 50 -12.82 5.82 -3.41
N ILE A 51 -12.33 5.10 -4.41
CA ILE A 51 -12.09 5.61 -5.76
C ILE A 51 -13.44 5.64 -6.50
N CYS A 52 -13.82 6.80 -7.02
CA CYS A 52 -15.04 6.94 -7.82
C CYS A 52 -14.90 6.20 -9.15
N GLU A 53 -16.02 5.64 -9.63
CA GLU A 53 -16.07 5.04 -10.95
C GLU A 53 -16.02 6.11 -12.04
N ASN A 54 -15.52 5.73 -13.22
CA ASN A 54 -15.44 6.60 -14.39
C ASN A 54 -14.59 7.87 -14.19
N GLN A 55 -13.57 7.81 -13.36
CA GLN A 55 -12.62 8.92 -13.26
C GLN A 55 -11.98 9.20 -14.63
N SER A 56 -11.81 10.47 -14.95
CA SER A 56 -11.04 10.90 -16.11
C SER A 56 -9.54 10.73 -15.88
N MET A 57 -8.78 10.69 -16.96
CA MET A 57 -7.31 10.70 -16.89
C MET A 57 -6.79 11.94 -16.12
N GLU A 58 -7.46 13.10 -16.29
CA GLU A 58 -7.11 14.34 -15.60
C GLU A 58 -7.29 14.24 -14.08
N GLU A 59 -8.35 13.56 -13.61
CA GLU A 59 -8.58 13.35 -12.19
C GLU A 59 -7.53 12.45 -11.58
N VAL A 60 -7.14 11.36 -12.25
CA VAL A 60 -6.06 10.46 -11.81
C VAL A 60 -4.72 11.19 -11.79
N TRP A 61 -4.44 12.01 -12.82
CA TRP A 61 -3.25 12.86 -12.87
C TRP A 61 -3.22 13.84 -11.69
N ARG A 62 -4.31 14.52 -11.41
CA ARG A 62 -4.43 15.51 -10.32
C ARG A 62 -4.22 14.85 -8.95
N ASP A 63 -4.83 13.67 -8.70
CA ASP A 63 -4.59 12.90 -7.47
C ASP A 63 -3.11 12.54 -7.34
N PHE A 64 -2.48 12.07 -8.42
CA PHE A 64 -1.06 11.70 -8.42
C PHE A 64 -0.16 12.89 -8.08
N VAL A 65 -0.36 14.04 -8.74
CA VAL A 65 0.44 15.25 -8.50
C VAL A 65 0.27 15.72 -7.05
N HIS A 66 -0.99 15.85 -6.61
CA HIS A 66 -1.29 16.28 -5.24
C HIS A 66 -0.61 15.38 -4.20
N ARG A 67 -0.65 14.05 -4.41
CA ARG A 67 -0.01 13.07 -3.52
C ARG A 67 1.52 13.07 -3.61
N THR A 68 2.07 13.45 -4.73
CA THR A 68 3.54 13.53 -4.91
C THR A 68 4.10 14.81 -4.29
N GLU A 69 3.32 15.88 -4.27
CA GLU A 69 3.68 17.14 -3.63
C GLU A 69 3.48 17.14 -2.10
N ASP A 70 2.68 16.21 -1.59
CA ASP A 70 2.43 16.03 -0.16
C ASP A 70 3.61 15.28 0.50
N PRO A 71 4.40 15.92 1.39
CA PRO A 71 5.55 15.29 2.03
C PRO A 71 5.17 14.15 2.99
N SER A 72 3.89 14.05 3.36
CA SER A 72 3.37 12.93 4.17
C SER A 72 2.93 11.73 3.35
N SER A 73 3.06 11.80 2.01
CA SER A 73 2.65 10.74 1.08
C SER A 73 3.86 10.14 0.36
N VAL A 74 3.83 8.81 0.14
CA VAL A 74 4.83 8.10 -0.68
C VAL A 74 4.12 7.14 -1.61
N ASN A 75 4.36 7.28 -2.92
CA ASN A 75 3.73 6.45 -3.94
C ASN A 75 4.71 5.43 -4.51
N PHE A 76 4.30 4.16 -4.57
CA PHE A 76 5.06 3.06 -5.16
C PHE A 76 4.30 2.41 -6.30
N THR A 77 5.02 2.09 -7.36
CA THR A 77 4.59 1.17 -8.42
C THR A 77 5.17 -0.21 -8.14
N ILE A 78 4.32 -1.22 -8.13
CA ILE A 78 4.68 -2.61 -7.90
C ILE A 78 4.96 -3.24 -9.27
N VAL A 79 6.15 -3.80 -9.44
CA VAL A 79 6.64 -4.34 -10.71
C VAL A 79 7.08 -5.79 -10.50
N ASN A 80 6.80 -6.67 -11.45
CA ASN A 80 7.34 -8.02 -11.48
C ASN A 80 8.84 -7.95 -11.77
N LYS A 81 9.65 -8.53 -10.89
CA LYS A 81 11.11 -8.45 -10.96
C LYS A 81 11.70 -9.14 -12.19
N THR A 82 11.06 -10.19 -12.66
CA THR A 82 11.55 -11.01 -13.79
C THR A 82 11.12 -10.45 -15.13
N THR A 83 9.84 -10.04 -15.25
CA THR A 83 9.26 -9.60 -16.52
C THR A 83 9.33 -8.10 -16.74
N GLY A 84 9.51 -7.30 -15.68
CA GLY A 84 9.40 -5.85 -15.72
C GLY A 84 7.95 -5.34 -15.84
N GLU A 85 6.96 -6.23 -15.82
CA GLU A 85 5.55 -5.87 -15.92
C GLU A 85 5.11 -5.10 -14.67
N LYS A 86 4.41 -3.98 -14.86
CA LYS A 86 3.78 -3.24 -13.78
C LYS A 86 2.51 -3.97 -13.32
N LEU A 87 2.42 -4.28 -12.04
CA LEU A 87 1.39 -5.14 -11.48
C LEU A 87 0.36 -4.41 -10.63
N GLY A 88 0.71 -3.25 -10.06
CA GLY A 88 -0.14 -2.56 -9.12
C GLY A 88 0.49 -1.33 -8.49
N ARG A 89 -0.21 -0.80 -7.50
CA ARG A 89 0.16 0.43 -6.80
C ARG A 89 0.12 0.23 -5.30
N ALA A 90 1.02 0.89 -4.59
CA ALA A 90 0.94 1.05 -3.15
C ALA A 90 1.17 2.50 -2.78
N MET A 91 0.48 3.00 -1.76
CA MET A 91 0.59 4.38 -1.31
C MET A 91 0.56 4.46 0.20
N LEU A 92 1.52 5.17 0.75
CA LEU A 92 1.56 5.62 2.14
C LEU A 92 0.98 7.02 2.22
N ALA A 93 0.28 7.32 3.30
CA ALA A 93 -0.25 8.64 3.62
C ALA A 93 -0.11 8.91 5.12
N ASP A 94 -0.32 10.15 5.53
CA ASP A 94 -0.24 10.58 6.94
C ASP A 94 1.09 10.16 7.61
N LEU A 95 2.18 10.15 6.82
CA LEU A 95 3.50 9.75 7.29
C LEU A 95 4.09 10.83 8.21
N ILE A 96 4.29 10.46 9.46
CA ILE A 96 5.10 11.20 10.44
C ILE A 96 6.22 10.25 10.89
N ARG A 97 7.42 10.42 10.32
CA ARG A 97 8.59 9.59 10.64
C ARG A 97 8.83 9.52 12.14
N GLY A 98 9.14 8.32 12.64
CA GLY A 98 9.32 8.07 14.07
C GLY A 98 8.00 7.93 14.85
N TRP A 99 6.85 8.16 14.23
CA TRP A 99 5.57 8.04 14.91
C TRP A 99 4.58 7.12 14.20
N LYS A 100 3.91 7.60 13.13
CA LYS A 100 2.82 6.84 12.49
C LYS A 100 2.80 6.98 10.98
N VAL A 101 2.12 6.04 10.31
CA VAL A 101 1.84 6.09 8.87
C VAL A 101 0.62 5.24 8.54
N GLU A 102 -0.09 5.62 7.51
CA GLU A 102 -1.18 4.87 6.90
C GLU A 102 -0.71 4.16 5.62
N ILE A 103 -1.07 2.88 5.45
CA ILE A 103 -1.14 2.30 4.11
C ILE A 103 -2.50 2.65 3.54
N PHE A 104 -2.54 3.76 2.80
CA PHE A 104 -3.78 4.34 2.27
C PHE A 104 -4.33 3.55 1.08
N ARG A 105 -3.45 3.00 0.24
CA ARG A 105 -3.85 2.24 -0.95
C ARG A 105 -2.82 1.15 -1.23
N ILE A 106 -3.29 -0.07 -1.46
CA ILE A 106 -2.46 -1.16 -1.98
C ILE A 106 -3.32 -2.13 -2.78
N TYR A 107 -2.93 -2.39 -4.02
CA TYR A 107 -3.59 -3.40 -4.86
C TYR A 107 -2.65 -4.01 -5.90
N ILE A 108 -2.96 -5.26 -6.28
CA ILE A 108 -2.50 -5.91 -7.51
C ILE A 108 -3.69 -5.84 -8.50
N ALA A 109 -3.47 -5.17 -9.62
CA ALA A 109 -4.55 -4.75 -10.51
C ALA A 109 -5.20 -5.92 -11.25
N ASP A 110 -4.39 -6.80 -11.85
CA ASP A 110 -4.90 -7.94 -12.58
C ASP A 110 -5.25 -9.10 -11.63
N THR A 111 -6.51 -9.56 -11.73
CA THR A 111 -7.01 -10.70 -10.95
C THR A 111 -6.26 -12.00 -11.24
N SER A 112 -5.69 -12.17 -12.44
CA SER A 112 -4.87 -13.33 -12.81
C SER A 112 -3.57 -13.43 -12.01
N ASN A 113 -3.11 -12.31 -11.44
CA ASN A 113 -1.96 -12.23 -10.55
C ASN A 113 -2.29 -12.45 -9.07
N ARG A 114 -3.57 -12.64 -8.73
CA ARG A 114 -4.01 -12.97 -7.35
C ARG A 114 -3.58 -14.40 -6.97
N GLY A 115 -3.40 -14.64 -5.68
CA GLY A 115 -2.97 -15.94 -5.17
C GLY A 115 -1.49 -16.28 -5.33
N ARG A 116 -0.71 -15.45 -6.05
CA ARG A 116 0.74 -15.62 -6.24
C ARG A 116 1.60 -15.10 -5.07
N GLY A 117 0.97 -14.60 -4.02
CA GLY A 117 1.69 -14.04 -2.86
C GLY A 117 2.18 -12.60 -3.03
N TYR A 118 1.91 -11.94 -4.16
CA TYR A 118 2.39 -10.59 -4.46
C TYR A 118 1.89 -9.54 -3.45
N GLY A 119 0.61 -9.59 -3.08
CA GLY A 119 0.07 -8.71 -2.04
C GLY A 119 0.78 -8.88 -0.70
N LYS A 120 1.08 -10.13 -0.30
CA LYS A 120 1.83 -10.41 0.93
C LYS A 120 3.26 -9.89 0.87
N GLN A 121 3.97 -10.10 -0.24
CA GLN A 121 5.33 -9.59 -0.42
C GLN A 121 5.36 -8.07 -0.37
N SER A 122 4.40 -7.41 -1.03
CA SER A 122 4.30 -5.94 -1.02
C SER A 122 4.04 -5.40 0.38
N MET A 123 3.11 -6.01 1.13
CA MET A 123 2.85 -5.62 2.52
C MET A 123 4.08 -5.78 3.39
N LEU A 124 4.77 -6.92 3.32
CA LEU A 124 6.00 -7.17 4.11
C LEU A 124 7.10 -6.16 3.77
N ALA A 125 7.27 -5.80 2.48
CA ALA A 125 8.23 -4.78 2.05
C ALA A 125 7.92 -3.41 2.67
N LEU A 126 6.64 -3.01 2.64
CA LEU A 126 6.20 -1.74 3.24
C LEU A 126 6.31 -1.76 4.76
N MET A 127 5.93 -2.85 5.42
CA MET A 127 6.07 -2.99 6.88
C MET A 127 7.54 -2.84 7.30
N GLN A 128 8.46 -3.46 6.57
CA GLN A 128 9.89 -3.33 6.84
C GLN A 128 10.38 -1.88 6.62
N LEU A 129 9.99 -1.22 5.53
CA LEU A 129 10.29 0.19 5.28
C LEU A 129 9.79 1.08 6.43
N ILE A 130 8.56 0.85 6.86
CA ILE A 130 7.88 1.68 7.87
C ILE A 130 8.53 1.54 9.24
N PHE A 131 8.75 0.32 9.68
CA PHE A 131 9.25 0.08 11.05
C PHE A 131 10.76 0.16 11.18
N GLU A 132 11.53 -0.29 10.16
CA GLU A 132 12.98 -0.35 10.25
C GLU A 132 13.65 0.92 9.66
N GLU A 133 13.08 1.52 8.58
CA GLU A 133 13.70 2.66 7.91
C GLU A 133 13.09 4.00 8.35
N TYR A 134 11.76 4.11 8.36
CA TYR A 134 11.08 5.33 8.81
C TYR A 134 10.97 5.42 10.33
N GLY A 135 11.24 4.32 11.04
CA GLY A 135 11.24 4.27 12.50
C GLY A 135 9.87 4.46 13.14
N CYS A 136 8.78 4.28 12.36
CA CYS A 136 7.43 4.50 12.88
C CYS A 136 7.11 3.54 14.03
N GLU A 137 6.34 4.04 15.01
CA GLU A 137 5.85 3.24 16.14
C GLU A 137 4.50 2.59 15.83
N ARG A 138 3.77 3.13 14.85
CA ARG A 138 2.43 2.67 14.45
C ARG A 138 2.26 2.69 12.94
N LEU A 139 1.82 1.55 12.41
CA LEU A 139 1.28 1.39 11.08
C LEU A 139 -0.22 1.13 11.19
N TYR A 140 -1.04 1.81 10.36
CA TYR A 140 -2.47 1.53 10.30
C TYR A 140 -2.97 1.53 8.86
N LEU A 141 -4.13 0.96 8.66
CA LEU A 141 -4.87 0.96 7.41
C LEU A 141 -6.36 0.85 7.71
N ASP A 142 -7.18 1.27 6.78
CA ASP A 142 -8.59 0.94 6.79
C ASP A 142 -9.03 0.22 5.50
N HIS A 143 -10.15 -0.44 5.56
CA HIS A 143 -10.77 -1.06 4.40
C HIS A 143 -12.29 -1.19 4.60
N TYR A 144 -13.03 -1.26 3.51
CA TYR A 144 -14.48 -1.49 3.56
C TYR A 144 -14.80 -2.80 4.28
N THR A 145 -15.82 -2.77 5.14
CA THR A 145 -16.34 -3.97 5.79
C THR A 145 -16.66 -5.05 4.74
N GLY A 146 -16.21 -6.27 4.98
CA GLY A 146 -16.37 -7.40 4.05
C GLY A 146 -15.31 -7.48 2.94
N ASN A 147 -14.28 -6.65 2.97
CA ASN A 147 -13.14 -6.77 2.05
C ASN A 147 -12.37 -8.07 2.30
N PRO A 148 -12.20 -8.96 1.29
CA PRO A 148 -11.48 -10.22 1.45
C PRO A 148 -9.99 -10.04 1.82
N ALA A 149 -9.41 -8.85 1.59
CA ALA A 149 -8.04 -8.53 2.00
C ALA A 149 -7.84 -8.58 3.54
N ARG A 150 -8.93 -8.52 4.32
CA ARG A 150 -8.89 -8.70 5.78
C ARG A 150 -8.11 -9.95 6.19
N LYS A 151 -8.31 -11.07 5.49
CA LYS A 151 -7.59 -12.33 5.77
C LYS A 151 -6.07 -12.19 5.63
N LEU A 152 -5.62 -11.38 4.66
CA LEU A 152 -4.20 -11.09 4.52
C LEU A 152 -3.68 -10.28 5.71
N TYR A 153 -4.37 -9.22 6.10
CA TYR A 153 -3.97 -8.38 7.22
C TYR A 153 -3.94 -9.15 8.54
N ASP A 154 -4.96 -9.97 8.81
CA ASP A 154 -4.96 -10.86 9.98
C ASP A 154 -3.77 -11.84 9.98
N SER A 155 -3.44 -12.41 8.81
CA SER A 155 -2.29 -13.32 8.66
C SER A 155 -0.93 -12.64 8.82
N LEU A 156 -0.88 -11.33 8.68
CA LEU A 156 0.30 -10.51 8.90
C LEU A 156 0.40 -10.00 10.35
N GLY A 157 -0.62 -10.23 11.17
CA GLY A 157 -0.63 -9.84 12.58
C GLY A 157 -1.18 -8.45 12.85
N PHE A 158 -1.96 -7.87 11.91
CA PHE A 158 -2.68 -6.63 12.19
C PHE A 158 -3.81 -6.86 13.19
N HIS A 159 -3.98 -5.92 14.11
CA HIS A 159 -5.05 -5.90 15.09
C HIS A 159 -6.23 -5.07 14.62
N PHE A 160 -7.44 -5.59 14.78
CA PHE A 160 -8.68 -4.85 14.55
C PHE A 160 -8.92 -3.87 15.71
N GLU A 161 -9.08 -2.59 15.40
CA GLU A 161 -9.33 -1.54 16.38
C GLU A 161 -10.80 -1.14 16.48
N GLY A 162 -11.54 -1.30 15.40
CA GLY A 162 -12.97 -0.96 15.39
C GLY A 162 -13.52 -0.69 13.99
N THR A 163 -14.82 -0.45 13.95
CA THR A 163 -15.54 -0.06 12.73
C THR A 163 -15.91 1.40 12.79
N LEU A 164 -15.44 2.17 11.83
CA LEU A 164 -15.82 3.56 11.61
C LEU A 164 -17.06 3.59 10.71
N ARG A 165 -18.21 3.95 11.31
CA ARG A 165 -19.47 3.94 10.58
C ARG A 165 -19.58 5.12 9.62
N ALA A 166 -20.05 4.86 8.38
CA ALA A 166 -20.24 5.86 7.33
C ALA A 166 -18.98 6.73 7.07
N ASN A 167 -17.78 6.14 7.21
CA ASN A 167 -16.51 6.85 7.15
C ASN A 167 -16.06 7.16 5.72
N CYS A 168 -16.48 6.37 4.75
CA CYS A 168 -16.14 6.58 3.34
C CYS A 168 -17.40 6.81 2.51
N ARG A 169 -17.28 7.63 1.46
CA ARG A 169 -18.34 7.84 0.46
C ARG A 169 -17.81 7.44 -0.91
N LYS A 170 -18.54 6.55 -1.60
CA LYS A 170 -18.26 6.17 -2.99
C LYS A 170 -19.56 6.27 -3.79
N ASN A 171 -19.54 6.97 -4.92
CA ASN A 171 -20.70 7.15 -5.80
C ASN A 171 -21.97 7.59 -5.04
N GLY A 172 -21.81 8.46 -4.03
CA GLY A 172 -22.92 8.94 -3.19
C GLY A 172 -23.34 8.00 -2.05
N VAL A 173 -22.87 6.75 -2.02
CA VAL A 173 -23.17 5.76 -0.99
C VAL A 173 -22.14 5.84 0.14
N LEU A 174 -22.62 5.80 1.38
CA LEU A 174 -21.75 5.75 2.57
C LEU A 174 -21.41 4.29 2.90
N HIS A 175 -20.14 4.08 3.26
CA HIS A 175 -19.60 2.77 3.62
C HIS A 175 -18.95 2.82 4.99
N ASP A 176 -19.14 1.75 5.74
CA ASP A 176 -18.39 1.49 6.97
C ASP A 176 -17.02 0.96 6.61
N VAL A 177 -16.00 1.36 7.38
CA VAL A 177 -14.64 0.84 7.24
C VAL A 177 -14.16 0.21 8.54
N GLU A 178 -13.37 -0.83 8.41
CA GLU A 178 -12.67 -1.47 9.51
C GLU A 178 -11.26 -0.88 9.63
N LEU A 179 -10.94 -0.36 10.81
CA LEU A 179 -9.62 0.17 11.14
C LEU A 179 -8.77 -0.95 11.71
N LEU A 180 -7.58 -1.14 11.14
CA LEU A 180 -6.58 -2.09 11.60
C LEU A 180 -5.25 -1.40 11.83
N SER A 181 -4.47 -1.92 12.77
CA SER A 181 -3.12 -1.40 13.04
C SER A 181 -2.13 -2.50 13.40
N MET A 182 -0.87 -2.13 13.36
CA MET A 182 0.25 -2.87 13.92
C MET A 182 1.18 -1.90 14.63
N LEU A 183 1.62 -2.24 15.84
CA LEU A 183 2.59 -1.48 16.59
C LEU A 183 4.00 -2.06 16.40
N LYS A 184 5.02 -1.22 16.52
CA LYS A 184 6.42 -1.64 16.36
C LYS A 184 6.84 -2.81 17.27
N PRO A 185 6.42 -2.90 18.56
CA PRO A 185 6.73 -4.08 19.38
C PRO A 185 6.13 -5.37 18.83
N GLU A 186 4.91 -5.32 18.22
CA GLU A 186 4.25 -6.47 17.61
C GLU A 186 4.99 -6.91 16.36
N TYR A 187 5.35 -5.96 15.48
CA TYR A 187 6.19 -6.21 14.32
C TYR A 187 7.52 -6.86 14.74
N SER A 188 8.19 -6.29 15.74
CA SER A 188 9.47 -6.80 16.23
C SER A 188 9.36 -8.23 16.76
N SER A 189 8.29 -8.52 17.49
CA SER A 189 8.03 -9.87 18.01
C SER A 189 7.81 -10.89 16.90
N LEU A 190 7.01 -10.53 15.87
CA LEU A 190 6.65 -11.44 14.78
C LEU A 190 7.77 -11.64 13.75
N TYR A 191 8.55 -10.59 13.46
CA TYR A 191 9.43 -10.57 12.28
C TYR A 191 10.92 -10.41 12.60
N LEU A 192 11.29 -9.93 13.79
CA LEU A 192 12.71 -9.73 14.17
C LEU A 192 13.18 -10.71 15.23
N ASN A 193 12.35 -11.06 16.22
CA ASN A 193 12.72 -11.91 17.35
C ASN A 193 12.47 -13.42 17.12
N GLY A 194 11.91 -13.80 15.99
CA GLY A 194 11.58 -15.18 15.60
C GLY A 194 12.72 -15.92 14.89
N LYS A 195 13.98 -15.50 15.10
CA LYS A 195 15.17 -16.16 14.51
C LYS A 195 16.06 -16.74 15.60
#